data_a2d2e00fabae75e8d2a57186a006aeef
#
_entry.id   a2d2e00fabae75e8d2a57186a006aeef
#
_cell.length_a   1.000
_cell.length_b   1.000
_cell.length_c   1.000
_cell.angle_alpha   90.00
_cell.angle_beta   90.00
_cell.angle_gamma   90.00
#
_symmetry.space_group_name_H-M   'P 1'
#
loop_
_entity.id
_entity.type
_entity.pdbx_description
1 polymer ?
#
loop_
_entity_poly.entity_id
_entity_poly.type
_entity_poly.pdbx_seq_one_letter_code
_entity_poly.pdbx_strand_id
1 'polypeptide(L)'
;TLAHFWTTQSFLPTMLEKNNGHIVTIASSAGMVGTSKLVDYCSSKFAAVGFDEALRAELRGMKSKVRTTVICPFVANTGMFDGVRKRFVLLPVLKQEKVAKKIIKAIEKNRRRLLMPKFVYAALICKLLPVWLYDWIGDTLGVNKTMEGFIGRN
;
A
#
# COMPACT_ATOMS: atom_id res chain seq x y z
N THR A 1 -1.74 -3.91 11.97
CA THR A 1 -3.16 -3.79 11.58
C THR A 1 -3.97 -3.10 12.66
N LEU A 2 -3.99 -3.60 13.90
CA LEU A 2 -4.79 -3.03 15.00
C LEU A 2 -4.51 -1.56 15.27
N ALA A 3 -3.28 -1.10 15.11
CA ALA A 3 -2.92 0.30 15.30
C ALA A 3 -3.77 1.27 14.43
N HIS A 4 -4.17 0.87 13.23
CA HIS A 4 -5.04 1.70 12.38
C HIS A 4 -6.42 1.93 13.03
N PHE A 5 -6.98 0.88 13.63
CA PHE A 5 -8.26 0.97 14.33
C PHE A 5 -8.14 1.88 15.56
N TRP A 6 -7.16 1.62 16.43
CA TRP A 6 -6.97 2.40 17.66
C TRP A 6 -6.72 3.89 17.38
N THR A 7 -5.83 4.18 16.41
CA THR A 7 -5.56 5.57 16.02
C THR A 7 -6.81 6.23 15.47
N THR A 8 -7.55 5.54 14.60
CA THR A 8 -8.77 6.11 14.01
C THR A 8 -9.85 6.32 15.07
N GLN A 9 -10.08 5.38 15.98
CA GLN A 9 -11.02 5.54 17.09
C GLN A 9 -10.70 6.75 17.97
N SER A 10 -9.42 7.05 18.16
CA SER A 10 -9.00 8.19 18.98
C SER A 10 -9.21 9.55 18.31
N PHE A 11 -9.08 9.65 17.00
CA PHE A 11 -9.09 10.94 16.29
C PHE A 11 -10.34 11.20 15.46
N LEU A 12 -11.00 10.14 14.96
CA LEU A 12 -12.14 10.26 14.06
C LEU A 12 -13.34 11.01 14.69
N PRO A 13 -13.72 10.78 15.97
CA PRO A 13 -14.86 11.50 16.57
C PRO A 13 -14.73 13.01 16.44
N THR A 14 -13.59 13.58 16.82
CA THR A 14 -13.33 15.04 16.70
C THR A 14 -13.33 15.51 15.25
N MET A 15 -12.86 14.70 14.31
CA MET A 15 -12.90 15.02 12.88
C MET A 15 -14.35 15.03 12.36
N LEU A 16 -15.20 14.13 12.85
CA LEU A 16 -16.62 14.06 12.47
C LEU A 16 -17.39 15.27 13.04
N GLU A 17 -17.19 15.61 14.31
CA GLU A 17 -17.78 16.79 14.93
C GLU A 17 -17.46 18.07 14.15
N LYS A 18 -16.20 18.24 13.76
CA LYS A 18 -15.75 19.38 12.95
C LYS A 18 -16.11 19.25 11.47
N ASN A 19 -16.63 18.11 11.07
CA ASN A 19 -16.85 17.70 9.67
C ASN A 19 -15.65 18.05 8.77
N ASN A 20 -14.45 17.88 9.30
CA ASN A 20 -13.18 18.16 8.63
C ASN A 20 -12.07 17.27 9.19
N GLY A 21 -11.26 16.69 8.31
CA GLY A 21 -10.15 15.85 8.71
C GLY A 21 -9.59 15.07 7.52
N HIS A 22 -8.40 14.49 7.72
CA HIS A 22 -7.77 13.66 6.70
C HIS A 22 -6.99 12.54 7.36
N ILE A 23 -7.44 11.30 7.15
CA ILE A 23 -6.75 10.09 7.62
C ILE A 23 -5.89 9.57 6.49
N VAL A 24 -4.59 9.39 6.76
CA VAL A 24 -3.62 8.88 5.77
C VAL A 24 -3.09 7.53 6.24
N THR A 25 -3.39 6.49 5.47
CA THR A 25 -2.98 5.12 5.76
C THR A 25 -1.74 4.75 4.94
N ILE A 26 -0.63 4.47 5.61
CA ILE A 26 0.61 4.01 4.95
C ILE A 26 0.57 2.47 4.86
N ALA A 27 0.14 1.97 3.71
CA ALA A 27 0.13 0.56 3.38
C ALA A 27 1.41 0.15 2.61
N SER A 28 1.26 -0.60 1.55
CA SER A 28 2.32 -1.05 0.63
C SER A 28 1.69 -1.55 -0.67
N SER A 29 2.46 -1.66 -1.75
CA SER A 29 2.06 -2.45 -2.93
C SER A 29 1.83 -3.93 -2.56
N ALA A 30 2.49 -4.43 -1.51
CA ALA A 30 2.24 -5.75 -0.92
C ALA A 30 0.86 -5.88 -0.24
N GLY A 31 0.12 -4.79 -0.08
CA GLY A 31 -1.30 -4.80 0.30
C GLY A 31 -2.24 -4.93 -0.91
N MET A 32 -1.69 -5.01 -2.10
CA MET A 32 -2.41 -5.16 -3.36
C MET A 32 -2.10 -6.49 -4.06
N VAL A 33 -0.88 -6.99 -3.88
CA VAL A 33 -0.34 -8.19 -4.51
C VAL A 33 0.39 -9.01 -3.47
N GLY A 34 0.06 -10.30 -3.35
CA GLY A 34 0.82 -11.25 -2.52
C GLY A 34 2.21 -11.49 -3.08
N THR A 35 3.18 -11.71 -2.21
CA THR A 35 4.57 -12.00 -2.58
C THR A 35 5.08 -13.14 -1.72
N SER A 36 5.76 -14.09 -2.33
CA SER A 36 6.39 -15.23 -1.64
C SER A 36 7.30 -14.73 -0.50
N LYS A 37 7.38 -15.49 0.60
CA LYS A 37 8.16 -15.20 1.82
C LYS A 37 7.76 -13.94 2.60
N LEU A 38 6.60 -13.36 2.31
CA LEU A 38 6.06 -12.18 2.99
C LEU A 38 4.58 -12.38 3.37
N VAL A 39 4.18 -13.56 3.81
CA VAL A 39 2.76 -13.88 4.09
C VAL A 39 2.19 -12.97 5.17
N ASP A 40 2.87 -12.85 6.29
CA ASP A 40 2.50 -11.99 7.43
C ASP A 40 2.47 -10.50 7.03
N TYR A 41 3.52 -10.04 6.35
CA TYR A 41 3.62 -8.67 5.87
C TYR A 41 2.52 -8.35 4.86
N CYS A 42 2.33 -9.18 3.83
CA CYS A 42 1.28 -9.00 2.83
C CYS A 42 -0.09 -8.96 3.51
N SER A 43 -0.40 -9.93 4.39
CA SER A 43 -1.67 -9.98 5.11
C SER A 43 -1.92 -8.70 5.89
N SER A 44 -0.92 -8.20 6.62
CA SER A 44 -1.02 -6.94 7.37
C SER A 44 -1.28 -5.73 6.46
N LYS A 45 -0.67 -5.69 5.27
CA LYS A 45 -0.81 -4.58 4.33
C LYS A 45 -2.11 -4.65 3.51
N PHE A 46 -2.61 -5.86 3.20
CA PHE A 46 -3.97 -6.03 2.67
C PHE A 46 -5.02 -5.55 3.68
N ALA A 47 -4.86 -5.90 4.95
CA ALA A 47 -5.74 -5.40 6.01
C ALA A 47 -5.71 -3.86 6.11
N ALA A 48 -4.55 -3.22 5.97
CA ALA A 48 -4.45 -1.75 5.98
C ALA A 48 -5.16 -1.11 4.78
N VAL A 49 -5.09 -1.72 3.60
CA VAL A 49 -5.81 -1.24 2.41
C VAL A 49 -7.33 -1.44 2.58
N GLY A 50 -7.76 -2.62 3.01
CA GLY A 50 -9.17 -2.93 3.26
C GLY A 50 -9.76 -2.00 4.33
N PHE A 51 -9.01 -1.72 5.39
CA PHE A 51 -9.38 -0.75 6.41
C PHE A 51 -9.68 0.63 5.81
N ASP A 52 -8.76 1.20 4.99
CA ASP A 52 -8.97 2.51 4.36
C ASP A 52 -10.19 2.49 3.42
N GLU A 53 -10.37 1.42 2.65
CA GLU A 53 -11.50 1.30 1.72
C GLU A 53 -12.84 1.26 2.46
N ALA A 54 -12.93 0.47 3.54
CA ALA A 54 -14.12 0.37 4.38
C ALA A 54 -14.43 1.70 5.07
N LEU A 55 -13.43 2.30 5.74
CA LEU A 55 -13.59 3.60 6.40
C LEU A 55 -14.05 4.69 5.42
N ARG A 56 -13.49 4.72 4.22
CA ARG A 56 -13.92 5.67 3.18
C ARG A 56 -15.37 5.42 2.76
N ALA A 57 -15.80 4.17 2.67
CA ALA A 57 -17.19 3.84 2.34
C ALA A 57 -18.15 4.32 3.43
N GLU A 58 -17.81 4.10 4.70
CA GLU A 58 -18.59 4.59 5.84
C GLU A 58 -18.70 6.11 5.86
N LEU A 59 -17.57 6.83 5.75
CA LEU A 59 -17.56 8.28 5.71
C LEU A 59 -18.40 8.86 4.56
N ARG A 60 -18.42 8.18 3.41
CA ARG A 60 -19.30 8.55 2.30
C ARG A 60 -20.76 8.31 2.62
N GLY A 61 -21.09 7.19 3.24
CA GLY A 61 -22.46 6.89 3.70
C GLY A 61 -22.98 7.94 4.67
N MET A 62 -22.12 8.42 5.57
CA MET A 62 -22.39 9.50 6.53
C MET A 62 -22.42 10.90 5.89
N LYS A 63 -22.12 11.04 4.60
CA LYS A 63 -21.94 12.33 3.89
C LYS A 63 -20.92 13.25 4.55
N SER A 64 -19.93 12.67 5.25
CA SER A 64 -18.88 13.41 5.94
C SER A 64 -17.87 14.01 4.94
N LYS A 65 -17.33 15.20 5.31
CA LYS A 65 -16.21 15.82 4.58
C LYS A 65 -14.84 15.31 5.03
N VAL A 66 -14.77 14.43 6.02
CA VAL A 66 -13.52 13.75 6.42
C VAL A 66 -13.02 12.89 5.25
N ARG A 67 -11.75 12.96 4.96
CA ARG A 67 -11.11 12.33 3.81
C ARG A 67 -10.20 11.20 4.24
N THR A 68 -10.00 10.24 3.34
CA THR A 68 -8.97 9.20 3.50
C THR A 68 -8.02 9.18 2.31
N THR A 69 -6.78 8.80 2.54
CA THR A 69 -5.77 8.54 1.51
C THR A 69 -4.98 7.30 1.88
N VAL A 70 -5.03 6.26 1.06
CA VAL A 70 -4.16 5.10 1.20
C VAL A 70 -2.93 5.23 0.30
N ILE A 71 -1.76 5.05 0.89
CA ILE A 71 -0.44 5.13 0.22
C ILE A 71 0.12 3.72 0.10
N CYS A 72 0.38 3.29 -1.12
CA CYS A 72 0.90 1.95 -1.42
C CYS A 72 2.24 2.05 -2.17
N PRO A 73 3.35 2.33 -1.48
CA PRO A 73 4.66 2.33 -2.10
C PRO A 73 5.15 0.90 -2.35
N PHE A 74 5.94 0.73 -3.39
CA PHE A 74 6.80 -0.43 -3.57
C PHE A 74 8.03 -0.31 -2.65
N VAL A 75 9.02 -1.18 -2.81
CA VAL A 75 10.23 -1.16 -1.98
C VAL A 75 10.92 0.20 -2.04
N ALA A 76 11.07 0.83 -0.88
CA ALA A 76 11.84 2.05 -0.69
C ALA A 76 13.16 1.71 0.03
N ASN A 77 14.21 2.48 -0.27
CA ASN A 77 15.53 2.29 0.34
C ASN A 77 15.52 2.81 1.80
N THR A 78 14.97 2.01 2.71
CA THR A 78 14.83 2.33 4.14
C THR A 78 15.64 1.38 5.04
N GLY A 79 16.42 0.47 4.46
CA GLY A 79 17.09 -0.61 5.18
C GLY A 79 16.16 -1.75 5.60
N MET A 80 14.83 -1.59 5.48
CA MET A 80 13.86 -2.63 5.87
C MET A 80 13.92 -3.88 4.97
N PHE A 81 14.30 -3.70 3.69
CA PHE A 81 14.32 -4.72 2.67
C PHE A 81 15.75 -4.98 2.16
N ASP A 82 16.71 -5.07 3.09
CA ASP A 82 18.07 -5.43 2.72
C ASP A 82 18.13 -6.87 2.20
N GLY A 83 18.95 -7.11 1.19
CA GLY A 83 19.04 -8.40 0.50
C GLY A 83 18.02 -8.64 -0.61
N VAL A 84 17.05 -7.74 -0.81
CA VAL A 84 16.12 -7.84 -1.95
C VAL A 84 16.90 -7.73 -3.27
N ARG A 85 16.81 -8.76 -4.10
CA ARG A 85 17.49 -8.78 -5.39
C ARG A 85 16.94 -7.67 -6.31
N LYS A 86 17.81 -6.76 -6.74
CA LYS A 86 17.53 -5.68 -7.71
C LYS A 86 17.22 -6.20 -9.15
N ARG A 87 16.79 -7.44 -9.26
CA ARG A 87 16.68 -8.16 -10.54
C ARG A 87 15.51 -7.73 -11.40
N PHE A 88 14.62 -6.90 -10.86
CA PHE A 88 13.45 -6.46 -11.60
C PHE A 88 13.70 -5.06 -12.18
N VAL A 89 14.11 -5.03 -13.46
CA VAL A 89 14.40 -3.78 -14.20
C VAL A 89 13.21 -2.81 -14.21
N LEU A 90 11.98 -3.32 -14.12
CA LEU A 90 10.74 -2.56 -14.16
C LEU A 90 10.30 -1.99 -12.79
N LEU A 91 10.88 -2.46 -11.66
CA LEU A 91 10.51 -2.03 -10.31
C LEU A 91 11.73 -1.47 -9.56
N PRO A 92 12.11 -0.22 -9.84
CA PRO A 92 13.25 0.39 -9.18
C PRO A 92 12.97 0.59 -7.68
N VAL A 93 14.01 0.39 -6.85
CA VAL A 93 13.98 0.78 -5.45
C VAL A 93 13.76 2.29 -5.36
N LEU A 94 12.73 2.69 -4.64
CA LEU A 94 12.32 4.09 -4.54
C LEU A 94 13.23 4.86 -3.57
N LYS A 95 13.63 6.07 -3.95
CA LYS A 95 14.33 6.98 -3.03
C LYS A 95 13.35 7.55 -2.01
N GLN A 96 13.70 7.52 -0.72
CA GLN A 96 12.84 7.95 0.40
C GLN A 96 12.28 9.36 0.20
N GLU A 97 13.13 10.32 -0.16
CA GLU A 97 12.73 11.72 -0.37
C GLU A 97 11.70 11.88 -1.51
N LYS A 98 11.87 11.10 -2.60
CA LYS A 98 10.92 11.10 -3.71
C LYS A 98 9.57 10.50 -3.29
N VAL A 99 9.58 9.49 -2.43
CA VAL A 99 8.38 8.89 -1.87
C VAL A 99 7.67 9.90 -0.99
N ALA A 100 8.37 10.53 -0.02
CA ALA A 100 7.83 11.52 0.88
C ALA A 100 7.19 12.71 0.13
N LYS A 101 7.90 13.28 -0.85
CA LYS A 101 7.36 14.38 -1.68
C LYS A 101 6.09 13.98 -2.43
N LYS A 102 6.01 12.74 -2.92
CA LYS A 102 4.79 12.24 -3.61
C LYS A 102 3.64 12.03 -2.65
N ILE A 103 3.90 11.59 -1.41
CA ILE A 103 2.90 11.43 -0.36
C ILE A 103 2.31 12.79 -0.01
N ILE A 104 3.14 13.77 0.31
CA ILE A 104 2.70 15.15 0.63
C ILE A 104 1.82 15.69 -0.50
N LYS A 105 2.29 15.59 -1.75
CA LYS A 105 1.52 16.04 -2.92
C LYS A 105 0.20 15.27 -3.11
N ALA A 106 0.11 14.01 -2.69
CA ALA A 106 -1.12 13.24 -2.75
C ALA A 106 -2.13 13.71 -1.68
N ILE A 107 -1.64 14.02 -0.49
CA ILE A 107 -2.44 14.57 0.62
C ILE A 107 -3.00 15.95 0.23
N GLU A 108 -2.15 16.87 -0.22
CA GLU A 108 -2.54 18.22 -0.67
C GLU A 108 -3.59 18.18 -1.80
N LYS A 109 -3.46 17.20 -2.72
CA LYS A 109 -4.40 17.01 -3.84
C LYS A 109 -5.62 16.14 -3.49
N ASN A 110 -5.79 15.76 -2.23
CA ASN A 110 -6.89 14.90 -1.77
C ASN A 110 -7.04 13.60 -2.58
N ARG A 111 -5.91 12.97 -2.97
CA ARG A 111 -5.94 11.72 -3.71
C ARG A 111 -6.39 10.59 -2.77
N ARG A 112 -7.38 9.83 -3.18
CA ARG A 112 -7.90 8.69 -2.40
C ARG A 112 -6.90 7.54 -2.32
N ARG A 113 -6.07 7.35 -3.35
CA ARG A 113 -5.07 6.27 -3.42
C ARG A 113 -3.83 6.76 -4.17
N LEU A 114 -2.67 6.37 -3.66
CA LEU A 114 -1.38 6.59 -4.33
C LEU A 114 -0.61 5.27 -4.43
N LEU A 115 -0.51 4.71 -5.63
CA LEU A 115 0.39 3.58 -5.93
C LEU A 115 1.70 4.09 -6.50
N MET A 116 2.81 3.53 -6.04
CA MET A 116 4.15 3.90 -6.49
C MET A 116 5.03 2.64 -6.62
N PRO A 117 5.67 2.42 -7.77
CA PRO A 117 5.56 3.14 -9.04
C PRO A 117 4.22 2.88 -9.75
N LYS A 118 3.91 3.63 -10.80
CA LYS A 118 2.66 3.46 -11.56
C LYS A 118 2.46 2.07 -12.14
N PHE A 119 3.54 1.34 -12.38
CA PHE A 119 3.51 -0.05 -12.87
C PHE A 119 2.69 -0.99 -11.96
N VAL A 120 2.57 -0.70 -10.66
CA VAL A 120 1.73 -1.49 -9.74
C VAL A 120 0.28 -1.56 -10.21
N TYR A 121 -0.21 -0.56 -10.97
CA TYR A 121 -1.55 -0.62 -11.57
C TYR A 121 -1.69 -1.78 -12.58
N ALA A 122 -0.63 -2.10 -13.33
CA ALA A 122 -0.65 -3.25 -14.25
C ALA A 122 -0.85 -4.58 -13.49
N ALA A 123 -0.19 -4.73 -12.34
CA ALA A 123 -0.37 -5.92 -11.50
C ALA A 123 -1.82 -6.06 -10.99
N LEU A 124 -2.51 -4.94 -10.70
CA LEU A 124 -3.93 -4.97 -10.32
C LEU A 124 -4.83 -5.40 -11.49
N ILE A 125 -4.52 -5.00 -12.71
CA ILE A 125 -5.26 -5.43 -13.91
C ILE A 125 -5.04 -6.94 -14.10
N CYS A 126 -3.81 -7.44 -13.94
CA CYS A 126 -3.52 -8.86 -14.04
C CYS A 126 -4.30 -9.70 -13.00
N LYS A 127 -4.66 -9.15 -11.84
CA LYS A 127 -5.50 -9.84 -10.84
C LYS A 127 -6.94 -10.12 -11.30
N LEU A 128 -7.39 -9.52 -12.38
CA LEU A 128 -8.69 -9.85 -12.98
C LEU A 128 -8.66 -11.13 -13.81
N LEU A 129 -7.47 -11.64 -14.10
CA LEU A 129 -7.27 -12.90 -14.81
C LEU A 129 -7.56 -14.11 -13.88
N PRO A 130 -7.85 -15.29 -14.45
CA PRO A 130 -7.91 -16.52 -13.66
C PRO A 130 -6.62 -16.72 -12.85
N VAL A 131 -6.75 -17.27 -11.63
CA VAL A 131 -5.65 -17.38 -10.65
C VAL A 131 -4.42 -18.05 -11.26
N TRP A 132 -4.61 -19.17 -11.96
CA TRP A 132 -3.51 -19.91 -12.60
C TRP A 132 -2.72 -19.06 -13.60
N LEU A 133 -3.39 -18.19 -14.36
CA LEU A 133 -2.75 -17.33 -15.36
C LEU A 133 -2.02 -16.15 -14.67
N TYR A 134 -2.64 -15.59 -13.63
CA TYR A 134 -2.00 -14.57 -12.81
C TYR A 134 -0.72 -15.09 -12.16
N ASP A 135 -0.76 -16.29 -11.56
CA ASP A 135 0.40 -16.92 -10.93
C ASP A 135 1.49 -17.24 -11.95
N TRP A 136 1.12 -17.78 -13.11
CA TRP A 136 2.07 -18.04 -14.21
C TRP A 136 2.78 -16.77 -14.69
N ILE A 137 2.05 -15.66 -14.83
CA ILE A 137 2.64 -14.36 -15.18
C ILE A 137 3.60 -13.91 -14.08
N GLY A 138 3.21 -14.00 -12.81
CA GLY A 138 4.03 -13.62 -11.66
C GLY A 138 5.33 -14.40 -11.58
N ASP A 139 5.27 -15.72 -11.83
CA ASP A 139 6.44 -16.61 -11.84
C ASP A 139 7.37 -16.32 -13.03
N THR A 140 6.79 -16.15 -14.22
CA THR A 140 7.55 -15.82 -15.45
C THR A 140 8.26 -14.47 -15.32
N LEU A 141 7.58 -13.47 -14.75
CA LEU A 141 8.16 -12.16 -14.47
C LEU A 141 9.13 -12.18 -13.26
N GLY A 142 9.22 -13.28 -12.52
CA GLY A 142 10.13 -13.41 -11.38
C GLY A 142 9.72 -12.59 -10.15
N VAL A 143 8.44 -12.22 -10.03
CA VAL A 143 7.92 -11.47 -8.87
C VAL A 143 8.14 -12.26 -7.58
N ASN A 144 7.87 -13.58 -7.61
CA ASN A 144 8.03 -14.48 -6.47
C ASN A 144 9.51 -14.72 -6.08
N LYS A 145 10.46 -14.47 -6.99
CA LYS A 145 11.91 -14.63 -6.75
C LYS A 145 12.55 -13.37 -6.18
N THR A 146 11.83 -12.26 -6.09
CA THR A 146 12.38 -10.97 -5.60
C THR A 146 12.86 -11.05 -4.16
N MET A 147 12.25 -11.91 -3.34
CA MET A 147 12.55 -12.06 -1.91
C MET A 147 13.44 -13.27 -1.58
N GLU A 148 14.04 -13.95 -2.58
CA GLU A 148 14.92 -15.11 -2.33
C GLU A 148 16.17 -14.77 -1.50
N GLY A 149 16.68 -13.56 -1.59
CA GLY A 149 17.80 -13.04 -0.80
C GLY A 149 17.40 -12.13 0.36
N PHE A 150 16.12 -12.11 0.73
CA PHE A 150 15.64 -11.24 1.81
C PHE A 150 16.15 -11.72 3.17
N ILE A 151 16.87 -10.87 3.87
CA ILE A 151 17.45 -11.14 5.19
C ILE A 151 16.65 -10.42 6.27
N GLY A 152 15.93 -9.36 5.91
CA GLY A 152 15.24 -8.51 6.86
C GLY A 152 16.17 -7.49 7.52
N ARG A 153 15.65 -6.77 8.50
CA ARG A 153 16.41 -5.84 9.33
C ARG A 153 16.98 -6.62 10.52
N ASN A 154 18.29 -6.71 10.62
CA ASN A 154 19.00 -7.15 11.83
C ASN A 154 18.83 -6.12 12.95
#